data_14b1a0ae286af4abef6e81e54d1f5781
#
_entry.id   14b1a0ae286af4abef6e81e54d1f5781
#
_cell.length_a   1.000
_cell.length_b   1.000
_cell.length_c   1.000
_cell.angle_alpha   90.00
_cell.angle_beta   90.00
_cell.angle_gamma   90.00
#
_symmetry.space_group_name_H-M   'P 1'
#
loop_
_entity.id
_entity.type
_entity.pdbx_description
1 polymer ?
#
loop_
_entity_poly.entity_id
_entity_poly.type
_entity_poly.pdbx_seq_one_letter_code
_entity_poly.pdbx_strand_id
1 'polypeptide(L)'
;MILINVSYQVKPEYAENFLEEVSWFTEATQAEEKNLFFDWYRDPQDANHFMLVEGFTDDGAEAHVTSEHFQRATEEMPKYLVETPKIINTLIEVKPSGTKWLNFRSSSSR
;
A
#
# COMPACT_ATOMS: atom_id res chain seq x y z
N MET A 1 6.70 -4.98 -12.40
CA MET A 1 5.96 -4.79 -11.14
C MET A 1 5.20 -3.47 -11.18
N ILE A 2 3.96 -3.49 -10.75
CA ILE A 2 3.20 -2.26 -10.53
C ILE A 2 3.45 -1.85 -9.08
N LEU A 3 3.98 -0.66 -8.89
CA LEU A 3 4.17 -0.08 -7.56
C LEU A 3 3.13 0.99 -7.31
N ILE A 4 2.44 0.91 -6.20
CA ILE A 4 1.38 1.85 -5.85
C ILE A 4 1.64 2.41 -4.46
N ASN A 5 1.58 3.74 -4.35
CA ASN A 5 1.60 4.42 -3.07
C ASN A 5 0.27 5.13 -2.89
N VAL A 6 -0.35 4.93 -1.75
CA VAL A 6 -1.62 5.59 -1.44
C VAL A 6 -1.47 6.35 -0.13
N SER A 7 -1.74 7.65 -0.19
CA SER A 7 -1.67 8.51 0.99
C SER A 7 -3.08 8.70 1.53
N TYR A 8 -3.27 8.31 2.79
CA TYR A 8 -4.57 8.41 3.47
C TYR A 8 -4.49 9.41 4.61
N GLN A 9 -5.42 10.37 4.63
CA GLN A 9 -5.58 11.26 5.77
C GLN A 9 -6.81 10.79 6.53
N VAL A 10 -6.59 10.18 7.68
CA VAL A 10 -7.63 9.55 8.47
C VAL A 10 -8.21 10.56 9.46
N LYS A 11 -9.53 10.48 9.69
CA LYS A 11 -10.17 11.32 10.70
C LYS A 11 -9.58 11.01 12.08
N PRO A 12 -9.33 12.03 12.92
CA PRO A 12 -8.68 11.81 14.21
C PRO A 12 -9.34 10.76 15.07
N GLU A 13 -10.68 10.69 15.05
CA GLU A 13 -11.41 9.74 15.89
C GLU A 13 -11.21 8.28 15.46
N TYR A 14 -10.72 8.04 14.26
CA TYR A 14 -10.48 6.69 13.77
C TYR A 14 -9.00 6.32 13.67
N ALA A 15 -8.11 7.31 13.83
CA ALA A 15 -6.68 7.07 13.57
C ALA A 15 -6.08 5.96 14.44
N GLU A 16 -6.49 5.88 15.70
CA GLU A 16 -5.95 4.90 16.64
C GLU A 16 -6.24 3.47 16.22
N ASN A 17 -7.44 3.22 15.73
CA ASN A 17 -7.90 1.87 15.39
C ASN A 17 -7.99 1.63 13.88
N PHE A 18 -7.54 2.57 13.07
CA PHE A 18 -7.73 2.51 11.62
C PHE A 18 -7.17 1.21 11.02
N LEU A 19 -5.94 0.84 11.34
CA LEU A 19 -5.32 -0.34 10.75
C LEU A 19 -6.05 -1.62 11.14
N GLU A 20 -6.56 -1.68 12.36
CA GLU A 20 -7.36 -2.81 12.80
C GLU A 20 -8.70 -2.85 12.07
N GLU A 21 -9.34 -1.69 11.91
CA GLU A 21 -10.63 -1.60 11.23
C GLU A 21 -10.56 -2.02 9.76
N VAL A 22 -9.42 -1.80 9.11
CA VAL A 22 -9.26 -2.16 7.69
C VAL A 22 -8.45 -3.44 7.50
N SER A 23 -8.20 -4.19 8.58
CA SER A 23 -7.39 -5.41 8.50
C SER A 23 -7.97 -6.45 7.54
N TRP A 24 -9.30 -6.51 7.43
CA TRP A 24 -9.96 -7.41 6.47
C TRP A 24 -9.49 -7.14 5.03
N PHE A 25 -9.32 -5.88 4.68
CA PHE A 25 -8.87 -5.48 3.36
C PHE A 25 -7.39 -5.80 3.18
N THR A 26 -6.59 -5.51 4.20
CA THR A 26 -5.16 -5.82 4.20
C THR A 26 -4.93 -7.31 3.99
N GLU A 27 -5.60 -8.14 4.79
CA GLU A 27 -5.43 -9.59 4.72
C GLU A 27 -5.93 -10.16 3.40
N ALA A 28 -7.07 -9.69 2.91
CA ALA A 28 -7.60 -10.15 1.63
C ALA A 28 -6.69 -9.80 0.47
N THR A 29 -6.09 -8.60 0.50
CA THR A 29 -5.17 -8.21 -0.56
C THR A 29 -3.87 -9.00 -0.49
N GLN A 30 -3.34 -9.19 0.70
CA GLN A 30 -2.12 -9.98 0.89
C GLN A 30 -2.30 -11.44 0.45
N ALA A 31 -3.52 -11.93 0.46
CA ALA A 31 -3.84 -13.29 0.00
C ALA A 31 -3.97 -13.39 -1.53
N GLU A 32 -4.01 -12.29 -2.25
CA GLU A 32 -4.07 -12.31 -3.71
C GLU A 32 -2.79 -12.90 -4.28
N GLU A 33 -2.93 -13.83 -5.22
CA GLU A 33 -1.79 -14.53 -5.80
C GLU A 33 -0.77 -13.58 -6.43
N LYS A 34 -1.25 -12.49 -7.02
CA LYS A 34 -0.40 -11.56 -7.76
C LYS A 34 0.01 -10.34 -6.94
N ASN A 35 -0.33 -10.29 -5.67
CA ASN A 35 0.14 -9.26 -4.76
C ASN A 35 1.54 -9.63 -4.27
N LEU A 36 2.48 -8.71 -4.37
CA LEU A 36 3.85 -8.92 -3.93
C LEU A 36 4.08 -8.39 -2.52
N PHE A 37 3.45 -7.27 -2.20
CA PHE A 37 3.44 -6.72 -0.84
C PHE A 37 2.31 -5.71 -0.72
N PHE A 38 1.85 -5.49 0.52
CA PHE A 38 0.75 -4.58 0.81
C PHE A 38 0.93 -4.16 2.25
N ASP A 39 1.68 -3.06 2.45
CA ASP A 39 2.17 -2.67 3.77
C ASP A 39 1.76 -1.26 4.13
N TRP A 40 1.26 -1.11 5.34
CA TRP A 40 0.85 0.17 5.89
C TRP A 40 1.96 0.77 6.73
N TYR A 41 2.11 2.08 6.63
CA TYR A 41 3.05 2.84 7.46
C TYR A 41 2.34 4.05 8.01
N ARG A 42 2.68 4.42 9.23
CA ARG A 42 2.11 5.60 9.85
C ARG A 42 3.17 6.70 9.86
N ASP A 43 2.76 7.91 9.51
CA ASP A 43 3.66 9.05 9.47
C ASP A 43 4.10 9.40 10.89
N PRO A 44 5.41 9.45 11.15
CA PRO A 44 5.90 9.80 12.50
C PRO A 44 5.61 11.24 12.90
N GLN A 45 5.28 12.09 11.94
CA GLN A 45 5.01 13.51 12.20
C GLN A 45 3.52 13.85 12.22
N ASP A 46 2.67 12.93 11.77
CA ASP A 46 1.23 13.13 11.75
C ASP A 46 0.54 11.79 12.02
N ALA A 47 0.07 11.62 13.25
CA ALA A 47 -0.54 10.38 13.69
C ALA A 47 -1.80 9.99 12.90
N ASN A 48 -2.36 10.94 12.14
CA ASN A 48 -3.57 10.70 11.35
C ASN A 48 -3.26 10.40 9.88
N HIS A 49 -2.00 10.42 9.50
CA HIS A 49 -1.57 10.19 8.13
C HIS A 49 -0.96 8.80 7.99
N PHE A 50 -1.48 8.04 7.02
CA PHE A 50 -1.01 6.69 6.74
C PHE A 50 -0.61 6.57 5.28
N MET A 51 0.47 5.86 5.03
CA MET A 51 0.92 5.55 3.68
C MET A 51 0.80 4.05 3.46
N LEU A 52 0.15 3.68 2.37
CA LEU A 52 0.05 2.30 1.95
C LEU A 52 0.99 2.09 0.78
N VAL A 53 1.84 1.10 0.87
CA VAL A 53 2.78 0.75 -0.19
C VAL A 53 2.40 -0.61 -0.72
N GLU A 54 2.08 -0.70 -2.02
CA GLU A 54 1.57 -1.91 -2.63
C GLU A 54 2.43 -2.28 -3.83
N GLY A 55 2.63 -3.58 -4.01
CA GLY A 55 3.29 -4.09 -5.19
C GLY A 55 2.52 -5.26 -5.78
N PHE A 56 2.38 -5.27 -7.10
CA PHE A 56 1.70 -6.35 -7.83
C PHE A 56 2.53 -6.77 -9.03
N THR A 57 2.31 -7.97 -9.51
CA THR A 57 2.86 -8.36 -10.81
C THR A 57 2.26 -7.45 -11.88
N ASP A 58 2.85 -7.43 -13.07
CA ASP A 58 2.42 -6.50 -14.13
C ASP A 58 0.93 -6.59 -14.46
N ASP A 59 0.33 -7.76 -14.29
CA ASP A 59 -1.10 -7.97 -14.53
C ASP A 59 -1.93 -8.07 -13.26
N GLY A 60 -1.30 -7.91 -12.10
CA GLY A 60 -1.96 -8.13 -10.81
C GLY A 60 -2.85 -6.99 -10.35
N ALA A 61 -2.57 -5.78 -10.80
CA ALA A 61 -3.35 -4.63 -10.36
C ALA A 61 -4.80 -4.72 -10.84
N GLU A 62 -5.03 -5.25 -12.04
CA GLU A 62 -6.39 -5.42 -12.56
C GLU A 62 -7.18 -6.40 -11.70
N ALA A 63 -6.56 -7.51 -11.33
CA ALA A 63 -7.22 -8.49 -10.47
C ALA A 63 -7.60 -7.88 -9.12
N HIS A 64 -6.73 -7.02 -8.58
CA HIS A 64 -6.98 -6.34 -7.32
C HIS A 64 -8.20 -5.41 -7.41
N VAL A 65 -8.21 -4.51 -8.41
CA VAL A 65 -9.27 -3.50 -8.49
C VAL A 65 -10.63 -4.07 -8.89
N THR A 66 -10.67 -5.29 -9.41
CA THR A 66 -11.92 -5.96 -9.73
C THR A 66 -12.37 -6.93 -8.64
N SER A 67 -11.60 -7.08 -7.56
CA SER A 67 -11.91 -8.00 -6.48
C SER A 67 -13.07 -7.51 -5.62
N GLU A 68 -13.73 -8.44 -4.93
CA GLU A 68 -14.80 -8.10 -4.01
C GLU A 68 -14.32 -7.24 -2.85
N HIS A 69 -13.13 -7.53 -2.33
CA HIS A 69 -12.61 -6.76 -1.22
C HIS A 69 -12.23 -5.33 -1.63
N PHE A 70 -11.81 -5.13 -2.87
CA PHE A 70 -11.56 -3.78 -3.36
C PHE A 70 -12.87 -3.01 -3.48
N GLN A 71 -13.93 -3.65 -4.01
CA GLN A 71 -15.25 -3.04 -4.11
C GLN A 71 -15.76 -2.63 -2.73
N ARG A 72 -15.62 -3.51 -1.76
CA ARG A 72 -16.01 -3.21 -0.39
C ARG A 72 -15.19 -2.05 0.17
N ALA A 73 -13.90 -2.01 -0.12
CA ALA A 73 -13.05 -0.93 0.34
C ALA A 73 -13.49 0.43 -0.21
N THR A 74 -13.88 0.50 -1.49
CA THR A 74 -14.35 1.75 -2.09
C THR A 74 -15.62 2.26 -1.41
N GLU A 75 -16.41 1.37 -0.86
CA GLU A 75 -17.65 1.74 -0.16
C GLU A 75 -17.41 2.10 1.30
N GLU A 76 -16.49 1.41 1.97
CA GLU A 76 -16.29 1.58 3.41
C GLU A 76 -15.21 2.57 3.80
N MET A 77 -14.16 2.70 3.00
CA MET A 77 -13.03 3.59 3.34
C MET A 77 -13.42 5.06 3.55
N PRO A 78 -14.33 5.63 2.73
CA PRO A 78 -14.64 7.06 2.87
C PRO A 78 -15.06 7.48 4.27
N LYS A 79 -15.69 6.61 5.05
CA LYS A 79 -16.14 6.99 6.39
C LYS A 79 -14.99 7.29 7.34
N TYR A 80 -13.80 6.76 7.07
CA TYR A 80 -12.63 6.97 7.91
C TYR A 80 -11.80 8.17 7.49
N LEU A 81 -12.03 8.69 6.30
CA LEU A 81 -11.09 9.62 5.66
C LEU A 81 -11.57 11.04 5.62
N VAL A 82 -10.64 11.97 5.80
CA VAL A 82 -10.89 13.41 5.69
C VAL A 82 -11.11 13.81 4.24
N GLU A 83 -10.41 13.13 3.34
CA GLU A 83 -10.42 13.46 1.92
C GLU A 83 -10.17 12.20 1.09
N THR A 84 -10.37 12.31 -0.22
CA THR A 84 -10.06 11.22 -1.14
C THR A 84 -8.57 10.91 -1.08
N PRO A 85 -8.19 9.62 -1.00
CA PRO A 85 -6.78 9.25 -0.96
C PRO A 85 -6.04 9.70 -2.21
N LYS A 86 -4.77 10.03 -2.04
CA LYS A 86 -3.89 10.40 -3.15
C LYS A 86 -3.12 9.17 -3.58
N ILE A 87 -3.26 8.80 -4.84
CA ILE A 87 -2.70 7.57 -5.38
C ILE A 87 -1.65 7.89 -6.43
N ILE A 88 -0.48 7.28 -6.27
CA ILE A 88 0.58 7.30 -7.27
C ILE A 88 0.82 5.86 -7.66
N ASN A 89 0.74 5.55 -8.96
CA ASN A 89 1.12 4.23 -9.40
C ASN A 89 2.05 4.32 -10.60
N THR A 90 2.90 3.31 -10.73
CA THR A 90 3.84 3.27 -11.84
C THR A 90 4.27 1.82 -12.10
N LEU A 91 4.61 1.56 -13.34
CA LEU A 91 5.20 0.29 -13.72
C LEU A 91 6.71 0.44 -13.59
N ILE A 92 7.34 -0.41 -12.82
CA ILE A 92 8.79 -0.37 -12.65
C ILE A 92 9.41 -1.70 -13.04
N GLU A 93 10.65 -1.62 -13.47
CA GLU A 93 11.43 -2.80 -13.75
C GLU A 93 12.19 -3.18 -12.50
N VAL A 94 11.99 -4.43 -12.06
CA VAL A 94 12.70 -4.94 -10.89
C VAL A 94 13.80 -5.86 -11.33
N LYS A 95 15.04 -5.51 -11.02
CA LYS A 95 16.18 -6.34 -11.35
C LYS A 95 16.14 -7.60 -10.48
N PRO A 96 16.22 -8.78 -11.10
CA PRO A 96 16.10 -10.03 -10.35
C PRO A 96 17.08 -10.16 -9.18
N SER A 97 18.29 -9.68 -9.34
CA SER A 97 19.31 -9.83 -8.32
C SER A 97 19.26 -8.80 -7.21
N GLY A 98 18.72 -7.65 -7.46
CA GLY A 98 18.85 -6.54 -6.55
C GLY A 98 20.31 -6.14 -6.32
N THR A 99 21.20 -6.65 -7.16
CA THR A 99 22.63 -6.54 -6.98
C THR A 99 23.12 -5.11 -6.88
N LYS A 100 22.55 -4.23 -7.68
CA LYS A 100 22.96 -2.83 -7.67
C LYS A 100 22.74 -2.19 -6.30
N TRP A 101 21.64 -2.50 -5.67
CA TRP A 101 21.35 -1.99 -4.35
C TRP A 101 22.31 -2.53 -3.31
N LEU A 102 22.60 -3.82 -3.38
CA LEU A 102 23.55 -4.44 -2.48
C LEU A 102 24.96 -3.87 -2.66
N ASN A 103 25.38 -3.67 -3.90
CA ASN A 103 26.69 -3.10 -4.20
C ASN A 103 26.81 -1.66 -3.74
N PHE A 104 25.77 -0.87 -3.95
CA PHE A 104 25.74 0.50 -3.50
C PHE A 104 25.85 0.56 -1.99
N ARG A 105 25.07 -0.26 -1.29
CA ARG A 105 25.05 -0.34 0.15
C ARG A 105 26.42 -0.74 0.69
N SER A 106 27.03 -1.74 0.10
CA SER A 106 28.36 -2.18 0.46
C SER A 106 29.40 -1.08 0.28
N SER A 107 29.28 -0.34 -0.81
CA SER A 107 30.20 0.76 -1.11
C SER A 107 30.07 1.90 -0.10
N SER A 108 28.87 2.13 0.40
CA SER A 108 28.61 3.26 1.29
C SER A 108 28.83 2.96 2.75
N SER A 109 28.97 1.72 3.11
CA SER A 109 29.02 1.31 4.52
C SER A 109 30.40 1.38 5.15
N ARG A 110 31.35 1.91 4.44
CA ARG A 110 32.74 1.96 4.91
C ARG A 110 32.95 2.90 6.04
#